data_5c3388c1d0b6f3c7a4921eb47d1a2d2c
#
_entry.id   5c3388c1d0b6f3c7a4921eb47d1a2d2c
#
_cell.length_a   1.000
_cell.length_b   1.000
_cell.length_c   1.000
_cell.angle_alpha   90.00
_cell.angle_beta   90.00
_cell.angle_gamma   90.00
#
_symmetry.space_group_name_H-M   'P 1'
#
loop_
_entity.id
_entity.type
_entity.pdbx_description
1 polymer ?
#
loop_
_entity_poly.entity_id
_entity_poly.type
_entity_poly.pdbx_seq_one_letter_code
_entity_poly.pdbx_strand_id
1 'polypeptide(L)'
;MGIYCNFSRCVAAERLLKRITKETVMEALEAILTRRCVRSFDPARIPSEDLVEKIAEAGTFAPSGMGRQAGLIIKLYNREYRDRFAALNAQIMGREDDPFYGAPLLFIVFADKRQATYLYDGALVMGNMMLAAHALGLGSCWVHRAREIFASDEGKKFMQDNGIEDFYEGIGFLALGYLAGEPRQATPRKAGFIREVR
;
A
#
# COMPACT_ATOMS: atom_id res chain seq x y z
N MET A 1 -18.83 -1.41 -32.48
CA MET A 1 -18.07 -0.28 -31.94
C MET A 1 -16.89 -0.89 -31.21
N GLY A 2 -15.73 -0.96 -31.89
CA GLY A 2 -14.57 -1.76 -31.47
C GLY A 2 -13.84 -1.13 -30.27
N ILE A 3 -13.60 -1.92 -29.26
CA ILE A 3 -12.76 -1.57 -28.10
C ILE A 3 -11.32 -1.65 -28.58
N TYR A 4 -10.70 -0.53 -28.92
CA TYR A 4 -9.27 -0.46 -29.17
C TYR A 4 -8.55 -0.59 -27.81
N CYS A 5 -8.04 -1.79 -27.55
CA CYS A 5 -7.07 -2.01 -26.49
C CYS A 5 -5.82 -1.16 -26.78
N ASN A 6 -5.51 -0.21 -25.93
CA ASN A 6 -4.46 0.78 -26.16
C ASN A 6 -3.09 0.08 -26.14
N PHE A 7 -2.47 -0.11 -27.30
CA PHE A 7 -1.23 -0.85 -27.54
C PHE A 7 -0.05 -0.39 -26.66
N SER A 8 -0.02 0.88 -26.22
CA SER A 8 1.00 1.43 -25.31
C SER A 8 0.95 0.85 -23.90
N ARG A 9 -0.24 0.45 -23.41
CA ARG A 9 -0.40 -0.21 -22.08
C ARG A 9 0.08 -1.66 -22.09
N CYS A 10 -0.03 -2.36 -23.21
CA CYS A 10 0.48 -3.72 -23.38
C CYS A 10 2.02 -3.76 -23.33
N VAL A 11 2.66 -2.76 -23.93
CA VAL A 11 4.13 -2.62 -23.95
C VAL A 11 4.71 -2.34 -22.55
N ALA A 12 4.01 -1.57 -21.71
CA ALA A 12 4.43 -1.30 -20.34
C ALA A 12 4.36 -2.59 -19.48
N ALA A 13 3.29 -3.35 -19.60
CA ALA A 13 3.13 -4.63 -18.90
C ALA A 13 4.17 -5.67 -19.36
N GLU A 14 4.48 -5.74 -20.66
CA GLU A 14 5.54 -6.62 -21.18
C GLU A 14 6.94 -6.21 -20.71
N ARG A 15 7.20 -4.91 -20.58
CA ARG A 15 8.48 -4.40 -20.03
C ARG A 15 8.63 -4.75 -18.55
N LEU A 16 7.54 -4.69 -17.79
CA LEU A 16 7.52 -5.09 -16.38
C LEU A 16 7.79 -6.58 -16.24
N LEU A 17 7.09 -7.44 -17.01
CA LEU A 17 7.29 -8.89 -16.99
C LEU A 17 8.72 -9.30 -17.35
N LYS A 18 9.39 -8.58 -18.25
CA LYS A 18 10.82 -8.82 -18.61
C LYS A 18 11.81 -8.38 -17.53
N ARG A 19 11.41 -7.49 -16.62
CA ARG A 19 12.24 -7.03 -15.47
C ARG A 19 12.15 -7.96 -14.26
N ILE A 20 11.17 -8.86 -14.22
CA ILE A 20 10.97 -9.81 -13.15
C ILE A 20 11.68 -11.11 -13.58
N THR A 21 12.89 -11.34 -13.10
CA THR A 21 13.58 -12.62 -13.34
C THR A 21 12.88 -13.75 -12.58
N LYS A 22 12.69 -14.88 -13.23
CA LYS A 22 11.90 -16.04 -12.77
C LYS A 22 12.34 -16.65 -11.42
N GLU A 23 13.53 -16.29 -10.94
CA GLU A 23 14.14 -16.88 -9.74
C GLU A 23 13.81 -16.14 -8.43
N THR A 24 13.08 -15.01 -8.48
CA THR A 24 12.92 -14.14 -7.29
C THR A 24 11.48 -13.82 -6.93
N VAL A 25 10.48 -14.26 -7.69
CA VAL A 25 9.08 -13.87 -7.46
C VAL A 25 8.24 -15.08 -7.08
N MET A 26 7.62 -14.95 -5.91
CA MET A 26 6.66 -15.92 -5.36
C MET A 26 5.42 -16.03 -6.27
N GLU A 27 4.89 -17.24 -6.43
CA GLU A 27 3.63 -17.45 -7.16
C GLU A 27 2.46 -16.72 -6.50
N ALA A 28 1.52 -16.21 -7.29
CA ALA A 28 0.45 -15.33 -6.81
C ALA A 28 -0.40 -15.96 -5.69
N LEU A 29 -0.79 -17.24 -5.83
CA LEU A 29 -1.56 -17.93 -4.80
C LEU A 29 -0.75 -18.11 -3.51
N GLU A 30 0.53 -18.42 -3.63
CA GLU A 30 1.42 -18.51 -2.49
C GLU A 30 1.53 -17.16 -1.77
N ALA A 31 1.73 -16.06 -2.50
CA ALA A 31 1.76 -14.72 -1.93
C ALA A 31 0.47 -14.39 -1.17
N ILE A 32 -0.70 -14.70 -1.73
CA ILE A 32 -2.00 -14.47 -1.09
C ILE A 32 -2.14 -15.28 0.21
N LEU A 33 -1.75 -16.54 0.19
CA LEU A 33 -1.92 -17.46 1.32
C LEU A 33 -0.89 -17.23 2.44
N THR A 34 0.32 -16.77 2.09
CA THR A 34 1.44 -16.65 3.04
C THR A 34 1.70 -15.24 3.54
N ARG A 35 1.24 -14.20 2.84
CA ARG A 35 1.41 -12.80 3.28
C ARG A 35 0.85 -12.57 4.69
N ARG A 36 1.63 -11.87 5.52
CA ARG A 36 1.23 -11.45 6.89
C ARG A 36 1.52 -9.95 7.08
N CYS A 37 0.80 -9.31 8.00
CA CYS A 37 1.17 -7.97 8.47
C CYS A 37 2.43 -8.06 9.33
N VAL A 38 3.46 -7.34 8.91
CA VAL A 38 4.73 -7.21 9.63
C VAL A 38 4.65 -6.01 10.55
N ARG A 39 4.98 -6.21 11.83
CA ARG A 39 4.96 -5.19 12.88
C ARG A 39 6.29 -5.11 13.64
N SER A 40 7.38 -5.43 12.97
CA SER A 40 8.74 -5.27 13.43
C SER A 40 9.64 -5.23 12.21
N PHE A 41 10.28 -4.10 11.97
CA PHE A 41 11.11 -3.88 10.79
C PHE A 41 12.57 -3.68 11.21
N ASP A 42 13.49 -4.12 10.35
CA ASP A 42 14.93 -3.86 10.51
C ASP A 42 15.23 -2.41 10.06
N PRO A 43 15.55 -1.50 10.99
CA PRO A 43 15.76 -0.10 10.66
C PRO A 43 17.08 0.16 9.89
N ALA A 44 18.01 -0.80 9.93
CA ALA A 44 19.29 -0.70 9.24
C ALA A 44 19.21 -1.06 7.76
N ARG A 45 18.12 -1.75 7.34
CA ARG A 45 17.94 -2.23 5.97
C ARG A 45 16.83 -1.47 5.27
N ILE A 46 17.21 -0.53 4.43
CA ILE A 46 16.26 0.26 3.61
C ILE A 46 16.03 -0.48 2.29
N PRO A 47 14.76 -0.71 1.86
CA PRO A 47 14.46 -1.26 0.54
C PRO A 47 15.07 -0.41 -0.58
N SER A 48 15.61 -1.05 -1.62
CA SER A 48 16.12 -0.33 -2.79
C SER A 48 15.00 0.39 -3.54
N GLU A 49 15.35 1.47 -4.22
CA GLU A 49 14.41 2.25 -5.02
C GLU A 49 13.69 1.39 -6.08
N ASP A 50 14.40 0.45 -6.72
CA ASP A 50 13.81 -0.48 -7.69
C ASP A 50 12.69 -1.35 -7.07
N LEU A 51 12.86 -1.83 -5.83
CA LEU A 51 11.82 -2.58 -5.12
C LEU A 51 10.63 -1.68 -4.76
N VAL A 52 10.91 -0.46 -4.32
CA VAL A 52 9.88 0.53 -3.98
C VAL A 52 9.05 0.89 -5.22
N GLU A 53 9.69 1.11 -6.38
CA GLU A 53 9.01 1.38 -7.64
C GLU A 53 8.12 0.21 -8.08
N LYS A 54 8.62 -1.03 -8.03
CA LYS A 54 7.83 -2.22 -8.37
C LYS A 54 6.58 -2.36 -7.51
N ILE A 55 6.69 -2.04 -6.20
CA ILE A 55 5.55 -2.09 -5.29
C ILE A 55 4.54 -0.98 -5.61
N ALA A 56 5.01 0.24 -5.86
CA ALA A 56 4.15 1.35 -6.26
C ALA A 56 3.43 1.04 -7.57
N GLU A 57 4.16 0.55 -8.57
CA GLU A 57 3.62 0.17 -9.87
C GLU A 57 2.54 -0.92 -9.72
N ALA A 58 2.79 -1.97 -8.93
CA ALA A 58 1.80 -3.02 -8.66
C ALA A 58 0.48 -2.46 -8.09
N GLY A 59 0.57 -1.42 -7.26
CA GLY A 59 -0.60 -0.69 -6.75
C GLY A 59 -1.44 -0.08 -7.87
N THR A 60 -0.81 0.46 -8.92
CA THR A 60 -1.53 1.10 -10.04
C THR A 60 -2.33 0.13 -10.90
N PHE A 61 -2.05 -1.17 -10.81
CA PHE A 61 -2.78 -2.23 -11.51
C PHE A 61 -3.98 -2.76 -10.71
N ALA A 62 -4.30 -2.17 -9.57
CA ALA A 62 -5.51 -2.54 -8.83
C ALA A 62 -6.77 -2.24 -9.67
N PRO A 63 -7.78 -3.12 -9.63
CA PRO A 63 -9.05 -2.82 -10.28
C PRO A 63 -9.71 -1.62 -9.60
N SER A 64 -10.43 -0.83 -10.38
CA SER A 64 -11.18 0.34 -9.89
C SER A 64 -12.55 0.43 -10.54
N GLY A 65 -13.51 1.06 -9.87
CA GLY A 65 -14.85 1.26 -10.38
C GLY A 65 -14.83 1.90 -11.76
N MET A 66 -15.38 1.22 -12.76
CA MET A 66 -15.40 1.62 -14.18
C MET A 66 -14.01 1.97 -14.77
N GLY A 67 -12.93 1.45 -14.19
CA GLY A 67 -11.56 1.72 -14.63
C GLY A 67 -11.12 3.18 -14.41
N ARG A 68 -11.71 3.89 -13.45
CA ARG A 68 -11.46 5.33 -13.22
C ARG A 68 -10.15 5.63 -12.51
N GLN A 69 -9.47 4.63 -11.95
CA GLN A 69 -8.14 4.76 -11.33
C GLN A 69 -8.12 5.88 -10.27
N ALA A 70 -9.06 5.82 -9.32
CA ALA A 70 -9.24 6.84 -8.29
C ALA A 70 -8.06 6.95 -7.31
N GLY A 71 -7.16 5.97 -7.26
CA GLY A 71 -6.04 5.90 -6.32
C GLY A 71 -4.90 6.88 -6.67
N LEU A 72 -4.27 7.44 -5.62
CA LEU A 72 -3.01 8.18 -5.68
C LEU A 72 -2.04 7.58 -4.67
N ILE A 73 -0.82 7.28 -5.08
CA ILE A 73 0.22 6.68 -4.24
C ILE A 73 1.35 7.69 -4.03
N ILE A 74 1.65 8.02 -2.78
CA ILE A 74 2.78 8.86 -2.40
C ILE A 74 3.86 7.97 -1.78
N LYS A 75 5.08 8.05 -2.29
CA LYS A 75 6.27 7.43 -1.69
C LYS A 75 6.88 8.41 -0.71
N LEU A 76 6.83 8.11 0.58
CA LEU A 76 7.31 8.99 1.64
C LEU A 76 8.69 8.53 2.12
N TYR A 77 9.74 9.18 1.59
CA TYR A 77 11.13 8.98 2.01
C TYR A 77 11.55 9.93 3.14
N ASN A 78 10.85 11.06 3.27
CA ASN A 78 11.20 12.09 4.25
C ASN A 78 10.89 11.60 5.67
N ARG A 79 11.97 11.44 6.47
CA ARG A 79 11.89 10.91 7.84
C ARG A 79 11.16 11.87 8.78
N GLU A 80 11.31 13.17 8.60
CA GLU A 80 10.62 14.16 9.44
C GLU A 80 9.10 14.03 9.31
N TYR A 81 8.58 13.95 8.09
CA TYR A 81 7.16 13.71 7.87
C TYR A 81 6.71 12.34 8.39
N ARG A 82 7.54 11.29 8.20
CA ARG A 82 7.25 9.97 8.76
C ARG A 82 7.06 10.02 10.27
N ASP A 83 7.97 10.68 10.99
CA ASP A 83 7.93 10.75 12.45
C ASP A 83 6.79 11.65 12.94
N ARG A 84 6.48 12.74 12.25
CA ARG A 84 5.30 13.58 12.50
C ARG A 84 3.99 12.81 12.33
N PHE A 85 3.84 12.06 11.25
CA PHE A 85 2.64 11.24 11.04
C PHE A 85 2.55 10.09 12.04
N ALA A 86 3.68 9.54 12.51
CA ALA A 86 3.69 8.58 13.61
C ALA A 86 3.12 9.19 14.89
N ALA A 87 3.58 10.39 15.27
CA ALA A 87 3.11 11.09 16.45
C ALA A 87 1.60 11.43 16.37
N LEU A 88 1.15 11.97 15.23
CA LEU A 88 -0.27 12.26 15.01
C LEU A 88 -1.13 10.99 15.07
N ASN A 89 -0.68 9.90 14.45
CA ASN A 89 -1.40 8.63 14.46
C ASN A 89 -1.48 8.06 15.88
N ALA A 90 -0.38 8.08 16.63
CA ALA A 90 -0.33 7.65 18.02
C ALA A 90 -1.26 8.50 18.91
N GLN A 91 -1.26 9.82 18.74
CA GLN A 91 -2.16 10.73 19.46
C GLN A 91 -3.64 10.40 19.19
N ILE A 92 -4.03 10.20 17.93
CA ILE A 92 -5.40 9.80 17.56
C ILE A 92 -5.78 8.46 18.19
N MET A 93 -4.81 7.55 18.35
CA MET A 93 -5.02 6.25 18.97
C MET A 93 -5.05 6.31 20.51
N GLY A 94 -4.66 7.41 21.14
CA GLY A 94 -4.43 7.48 22.58
C GLY A 94 -3.27 6.58 23.03
N ARG A 95 -2.20 6.48 22.23
CA ARG A 95 -1.00 5.65 22.48
C ARG A 95 0.26 6.49 22.34
N GLU A 96 1.38 5.95 22.86
CA GLU A 96 2.70 6.60 22.80
C GLU A 96 3.70 5.86 21.90
N ASP A 97 3.38 4.60 21.52
CA ASP A 97 4.25 3.79 20.67
C ASP A 97 4.18 4.21 19.19
N ASP A 98 5.22 3.89 18.43
CA ASP A 98 5.25 4.14 16.98
C ASP A 98 4.28 3.20 16.23
N PRO A 99 3.18 3.72 15.66
CA PRO A 99 2.20 2.91 14.94
C PRO A 99 2.71 2.40 13.60
N PHE A 100 3.87 2.88 13.14
CA PHE A 100 4.54 2.37 11.94
C PHE A 100 5.61 1.32 12.23
N TYR A 101 5.75 0.90 13.52
CA TYR A 101 6.57 -0.24 13.93
C TYR A 101 8.05 -0.13 13.56
N GLY A 102 8.61 1.07 13.51
CA GLY A 102 9.98 1.31 13.11
C GLY A 102 10.25 1.16 11.60
N ALA A 103 9.22 1.07 10.77
CA ALA A 103 9.39 0.96 9.33
C ALA A 103 10.22 2.13 8.77
N PRO A 104 11.26 1.85 7.96
CA PRO A 104 12.12 2.89 7.40
C PRO A 104 11.45 3.69 6.27
N LEU A 105 10.39 3.16 5.66
CA LEU A 105 9.71 3.77 4.53
C LEU A 105 8.20 3.62 4.67
N LEU A 106 7.46 4.65 4.24
CA LEU A 106 6.01 4.61 4.14
C LEU A 106 5.55 4.88 2.70
N PHE A 107 4.49 4.21 2.30
CA PHE A 107 3.62 4.73 1.27
C PHE A 107 2.37 5.34 1.92
N ILE A 108 1.83 6.36 1.29
CA ILE A 108 0.52 6.91 1.63
C ILE A 108 -0.39 6.66 0.42
N VAL A 109 -1.50 6.00 0.65
CA VAL A 109 -2.51 5.81 -0.39
C VAL A 109 -3.66 6.76 -0.13
N PHE A 110 -3.97 7.57 -1.14
CA PHE A 110 -5.15 8.41 -1.23
C PHE A 110 -6.10 7.88 -2.30
N ALA A 111 -7.34 8.33 -2.26
CA ALA A 111 -8.28 8.10 -3.34
C ALA A 111 -9.21 9.29 -3.55
N ASP A 112 -9.60 9.53 -4.81
CA ASP A 112 -10.48 10.60 -5.23
C ASP A 112 -11.92 10.35 -4.74
N LYS A 113 -12.33 11.08 -3.68
CA LYS A 113 -13.64 10.95 -3.04
C LYS A 113 -14.84 11.34 -3.93
N ARG A 114 -14.60 11.92 -5.10
CA ARG A 114 -15.64 12.18 -6.11
C ARG A 114 -16.11 10.91 -6.82
N GLN A 115 -15.32 9.81 -6.72
CA GLN A 115 -15.68 8.51 -7.26
C GLN A 115 -16.43 7.70 -6.19
N ALA A 116 -17.61 7.16 -6.52
CA ALA A 116 -18.45 6.44 -5.57
C ALA A 116 -17.77 5.21 -4.93
N THR A 117 -16.78 4.62 -5.59
CA THR A 117 -16.06 3.42 -5.17
C THR A 117 -14.70 3.71 -4.54
N TYR A 118 -14.34 4.98 -4.30
CA TYR A 118 -12.99 5.40 -3.94
C TYR A 118 -12.38 4.64 -2.75
N LEU A 119 -13.17 4.35 -1.72
CA LEU A 119 -12.68 3.60 -0.55
C LEU A 119 -12.28 2.17 -0.91
N TYR A 120 -13.07 1.52 -1.75
CA TYR A 120 -12.80 0.16 -2.23
C TYR A 120 -11.62 0.16 -3.19
N ASP A 121 -11.58 1.12 -4.11
CA ASP A 121 -10.49 1.28 -5.08
C ASP A 121 -9.15 1.48 -4.35
N GLY A 122 -9.11 2.40 -3.37
CA GLY A 122 -7.91 2.63 -2.56
C GLY A 122 -7.51 1.42 -1.70
N ALA A 123 -8.50 0.66 -1.18
CA ALA A 123 -8.23 -0.57 -0.45
C ALA A 123 -7.60 -1.66 -1.36
N LEU A 124 -8.04 -1.76 -2.61
CA LEU A 124 -7.46 -2.68 -3.59
C LEU A 124 -6.04 -2.27 -4.00
N VAL A 125 -5.78 -0.98 -4.17
CA VAL A 125 -4.41 -0.45 -4.36
C VAL A 125 -3.51 -0.91 -3.22
N MET A 126 -3.93 -0.70 -1.97
CA MET A 126 -3.19 -1.13 -0.78
C MET A 126 -2.98 -2.65 -0.76
N GLY A 127 -4.01 -3.42 -1.12
CA GLY A 127 -3.95 -4.89 -1.22
C GLY A 127 -2.88 -5.37 -2.21
N ASN A 128 -2.88 -4.82 -3.43
CA ASN A 128 -1.88 -5.14 -4.45
C ASN A 128 -0.46 -4.80 -3.99
N MET A 129 -0.26 -3.63 -3.38
CA MET A 129 1.05 -3.22 -2.86
C MET A 129 1.55 -4.15 -1.76
N MET A 130 0.67 -4.60 -0.84
CA MET A 130 1.04 -5.56 0.20
C MET A 130 1.43 -6.92 -0.36
N LEU A 131 0.75 -7.40 -1.40
CA LEU A 131 1.08 -8.66 -2.08
C LEU A 131 2.42 -8.54 -2.81
N ALA A 132 2.63 -7.45 -3.54
CA ALA A 132 3.89 -7.18 -4.23
C ALA A 132 5.07 -7.10 -3.25
N ALA A 133 4.91 -6.39 -2.13
CA ALA A 133 5.94 -6.31 -1.10
C ALA A 133 6.33 -7.70 -0.59
N HIS A 134 5.35 -8.56 -0.28
CA HIS A 134 5.59 -9.91 0.19
C HIS A 134 6.27 -10.78 -0.87
N ALA A 135 5.78 -10.74 -2.12
CA ALA A 135 6.37 -11.50 -3.22
C ALA A 135 7.82 -11.09 -3.52
N LEU A 136 8.20 -9.86 -3.18
CA LEU A 136 9.55 -9.31 -3.32
C LEU A 136 10.41 -9.48 -2.04
N GLY A 137 9.95 -10.27 -1.06
CA GLY A 137 10.70 -10.56 0.16
C GLY A 137 10.70 -9.43 1.19
N LEU A 138 9.79 -8.45 1.07
CA LEU A 138 9.63 -7.36 2.01
C LEU A 138 8.44 -7.57 2.95
N GLY A 139 8.55 -7.02 4.15
CA GLY A 139 7.45 -6.90 5.09
C GLY A 139 6.62 -5.65 4.83
N SER A 140 5.32 -5.76 5.05
CA SER A 140 4.43 -4.61 5.01
C SER A 140 3.31 -4.69 6.04
N CYS A 141 2.80 -3.53 6.43
CA CYS A 141 1.62 -3.41 7.28
C CYS A 141 0.77 -2.22 6.87
N TRP A 142 -0.53 -2.46 6.62
CA TRP A 142 -1.48 -1.37 6.48
C TRP A 142 -1.74 -0.76 7.86
N VAL A 143 -1.41 0.53 8.00
CA VAL A 143 -1.70 1.34 9.17
C VAL A 143 -2.82 2.30 8.84
N HIS A 144 -3.86 2.27 9.66
CA HIS A 144 -5.07 3.07 9.48
C HIS A 144 -4.85 4.54 9.89
N ARG A 145 -5.90 5.36 9.77
CA ARG A 145 -6.02 6.77 10.20
C ARG A 145 -5.40 7.80 9.28
N ALA A 146 -5.07 7.44 8.06
CA ALA A 146 -4.69 8.43 7.05
C ALA A 146 -5.81 9.47 6.85
N ARG A 147 -7.08 9.03 6.88
CA ARG A 147 -8.24 9.92 6.75
C ARG A 147 -8.23 11.02 7.81
N GLU A 148 -8.09 10.64 9.08
CA GLU A 148 -8.11 11.57 10.22
C GLU A 148 -6.88 12.48 10.19
N ILE A 149 -5.70 11.94 9.86
CA ILE A 149 -4.47 12.73 9.77
C ILE A 149 -4.58 13.78 8.67
N PHE A 150 -5.03 13.43 7.47
CA PHE A 150 -5.13 14.36 6.35
C PHE A 150 -6.37 15.27 6.42
N ALA A 151 -7.27 15.03 7.36
CA ALA A 151 -8.32 15.98 7.74
C ALA A 151 -7.83 17.06 8.74
N SER A 152 -6.71 16.83 9.44
CA SER A 152 -6.10 17.81 10.36
C SER A 152 -5.42 18.95 9.59
N ASP A 153 -5.12 20.06 10.30
CA ASP A 153 -4.43 21.20 9.70
C ASP A 153 -3.03 20.83 9.20
N GLU A 154 -2.30 19.99 9.94
CA GLU A 154 -0.98 19.51 9.55
C GLU A 154 -1.04 18.61 8.30
N GLY A 155 -2.02 17.72 8.24
CA GLY A 155 -2.23 16.86 7.08
C GLY A 155 -2.66 17.66 5.84
N LYS A 156 -3.53 18.64 5.98
CA LYS A 156 -3.92 19.56 4.90
C LYS A 156 -2.73 20.37 4.40
N LYS A 157 -1.89 20.86 5.31
CA LYS A 157 -0.67 21.55 4.93
C LYS A 157 0.26 20.67 4.13
N PHE A 158 0.47 19.41 4.55
CA PHE A 158 1.25 18.44 3.77
C PHE A 158 0.68 18.24 2.36
N MET A 159 -0.64 18.10 2.24
CA MET A 159 -1.30 17.95 0.93
C MET A 159 -1.05 19.17 0.04
N GLN A 160 -1.22 20.37 0.57
CA GLN A 160 -0.98 21.63 -0.17
C GLN A 160 0.49 21.77 -0.61
N ASP A 161 1.43 21.53 0.30
CA ASP A 161 2.87 21.65 0.04
C ASP A 161 3.34 20.64 -1.03
N ASN A 162 2.62 19.52 -1.21
CA ASN A 162 2.93 18.46 -2.17
C ASN A 162 1.98 18.41 -3.39
N GLY A 163 1.13 19.42 -3.59
CA GLY A 163 0.24 19.51 -4.74
C GLY A 163 -0.83 18.43 -4.80
N ILE A 164 -1.26 17.92 -3.64
CA ILE A 164 -2.33 16.94 -3.53
C ILE A 164 -3.65 17.70 -3.33
N GLU A 165 -4.57 17.55 -4.26
CA GLU A 165 -5.83 18.27 -4.27
C GLU A 165 -6.76 17.80 -3.12
N ASP A 166 -7.64 18.69 -2.68
CA ASP A 166 -8.55 18.51 -1.53
C ASP A 166 -9.63 17.43 -1.74
N PHE A 167 -9.85 17.03 -3.00
CA PHE A 167 -10.76 15.93 -3.30
C PHE A 167 -10.13 14.54 -3.06
N TYR A 168 -8.83 14.45 -2.78
CA TYR A 168 -8.21 13.22 -2.33
C TYR A 168 -8.42 13.01 -0.83
N GLU A 169 -8.84 11.80 -0.45
CA GLU A 169 -8.97 11.37 0.94
C GLU A 169 -7.94 10.27 1.25
N GLY A 170 -7.31 10.34 2.42
CA GLY A 170 -6.34 9.34 2.86
C GLY A 170 -7.00 8.00 3.15
N ILE A 171 -6.53 6.94 2.50
CA ILE A 171 -7.00 5.55 2.68
C ILE A 171 -6.20 4.84 3.76
N GLY A 172 -4.89 5.00 3.74
CA GLY A 172 -4.00 4.35 4.71
C GLY A 172 -2.53 4.61 4.44
N PHE A 173 -1.72 4.26 5.43
CA PHE A 173 -0.28 4.18 5.29
C PHE A 173 0.12 2.72 5.08
N LEU A 174 1.07 2.46 4.20
CA LEU A 174 1.74 1.17 4.10
C LEU A 174 3.13 1.31 4.70
N ALA A 175 3.32 0.79 5.90
CA ALA A 175 4.63 0.62 6.49
C ALA A 175 5.38 -0.48 5.72
N LEU A 176 6.62 -0.18 5.26
CA LEU A 176 7.41 -1.04 4.39
C LEU A 176 8.85 -1.14 4.88
N GLY A 177 9.42 -2.36 4.81
CA GLY A 177 10.81 -2.62 5.15
C GLY A 177 11.12 -4.11 5.15
N TYR A 178 12.36 -4.45 5.51
CA TYR A 178 12.72 -5.85 5.78
C TYR A 178 12.25 -6.25 7.18
N LEU A 179 11.88 -7.52 7.34
CA LEU A 179 11.45 -8.04 8.63
C LEU A 179 12.62 -8.05 9.63
N ALA A 180 12.34 -7.66 10.88
CA ALA A 180 13.20 -7.95 12.01
C ALA A 180 12.68 -9.23 12.70
N GLY A 181 13.27 -10.37 12.36
CA GLY A 181 12.91 -11.69 12.91
C GLY A 181 11.87 -12.45 12.06
N GLU A 182 11.25 -13.45 12.68
CA GLU A 182 10.34 -14.37 11.99
C GLU A 182 8.93 -13.78 11.83
N PRO A 183 8.26 -14.04 10.69
CA PRO A 183 6.89 -13.61 10.48
C PRO A 183 5.93 -14.33 11.42
N ARG A 184 4.89 -13.64 11.87
CA ARG A 184 3.83 -14.25 12.70
C ARG A 184 3.12 -15.37 11.95
N GLN A 185 2.79 -16.43 12.68
CA GLN A 185 1.95 -17.50 12.14
C GLN A 185 0.56 -17.00 11.76
N ALA A 186 -0.04 -17.65 10.75
CA ALA A 186 -1.40 -17.35 10.31
C ALA A 186 -2.42 -17.70 11.41
N THR A 187 -3.32 -16.79 11.70
CA THR A 187 -4.52 -17.13 12.47
C THR A 187 -5.39 -18.07 11.63
N PRO A 188 -5.90 -19.16 12.21
CA PRO A 188 -6.84 -20.05 11.53
C PRO A 188 -8.03 -19.27 10.94
N ARG A 189 -8.49 -19.67 9.78
CA ARG A 189 -9.69 -19.06 9.19
C ARG A 189 -10.91 -19.49 9.97
N LYS A 190 -11.87 -18.57 10.23
CA LYS A 190 -13.08 -18.88 10.95
C LYS A 190 -13.95 -19.86 10.14
N ALA A 191 -14.61 -20.78 10.81
CA ALA A 191 -15.60 -21.66 10.20
C ALA A 191 -16.74 -20.83 9.57
N GLY A 192 -17.26 -21.30 8.42
CA GLY A 192 -18.35 -20.63 7.71
C GLY A 192 -17.98 -19.30 7.05
N PHE A 193 -16.69 -19.03 6.83
CA PHE A 193 -16.23 -17.87 6.05
C PHE A 193 -16.73 -17.94 4.59
N ILE A 194 -16.84 -19.16 4.06
CA ILE A 194 -17.41 -19.43 2.74
C ILE A 194 -18.74 -20.14 2.95
N ARG A 195 -19.77 -19.70 2.23
CA ARG A 195 -21.07 -20.35 2.19
C ARG A 195 -21.43 -20.65 0.76
N GLU A 196 -22.06 -21.79 0.53
CA GLU A 196 -22.57 -22.21 -0.76
C GLU A 196 -24.09 -22.08 -0.78
N VAL A 197 -24.63 -21.52 -1.85
CA VAL A 197 -26.06 -21.47 -2.16
C VAL A 197 -26.24 -22.16 -3.51
N ARG A 198 -27.10 -23.19 -3.56
CA ARG A 198 -27.43 -23.95 -4.79
C ARG A 198 -28.89 -23.74 -5.18
#